data_17c81c55f9c217d0f8368d9d9dda5507
#
_entry.id   17c81c55f9c217d0f8368d9d9dda5507
#
_cell.length_a   1.000
_cell.length_b   1.000
_cell.length_c   1.000
_cell.angle_alpha   90.00
_cell.angle_beta   90.00
_cell.angle_gamma   90.00
#
_symmetry.space_group_name_H-M   'P 1'
#
loop_
_entity.id
_entity.type
_entity.pdbx_description
1 polymer ?
#
loop_
_entity_poly.entity_id
_entity_poly.type
_entity_poly.pdbx_seq_one_letter_code
_entity_poly.pdbx_strand_id
1 'polypeptide(L)'
;MDRPLIPFLISNTMNTPRLLLAAFAALLVGCQSADTNAPAPKPAAKAAPKAKPAPAQYVFYVGTSGAKAQGVLRCVLDGKTGKISAPTVAAEAKSASYVALSMDAKFLYATAEAAEGAVAAYAVEGDKLRLLNTEASKGKGPTHLAVDTVRRNLVVVNYGSGSTTALPIKADGSLAAASSSIQHVGTGPNTGRQSGPHAHGVYFHPKSGRAYVADLGTDDIFIYKFDTEKGLLAANKPKSGRVTAGEGPRHLAFHPNGKFAYVNTEMGLNVVAFSVERNGGLKQLQSLPTLPAGAETKGASTAEIFVRPDGKTLYVSNRGHDSIAVYSIGQDGKLALLQHVLGTPATPRGFGLSADGRWLVCAGQKSGTLNAYKISRDGKLVDTKQAVEAPAAAAVVFVP
;
A
#
# COMPACT_ATOMS: atom_id res chain seq x y z
N MET A 1 18.94 64.25 -4.26
CA MET A 1 17.83 64.91 -4.95
C MET A 1 16.63 64.00 -4.66
N ASP A 2 16.07 64.27 -3.58
CA ASP A 2 14.81 64.95 -3.22
C ASP A 2 13.55 64.05 -3.32
N ARG A 3 13.04 63.87 -2.15
CA ARG A 3 11.69 63.36 -1.79
C ARG A 3 10.60 64.33 -2.38
N PRO A 4 9.26 64.01 -2.34
CA PRO A 4 8.61 63.96 -1.04
C PRO A 4 7.47 62.92 -0.86
N LEU A 5 7.21 62.68 0.41
CA LEU A 5 6.00 62.13 1.05
C LEU A 5 4.82 63.09 1.01
N ILE A 6 3.58 62.63 0.93
CA ILE A 6 2.39 63.28 1.52
C ILE A 6 1.41 62.20 2.06
N PRO A 7 0.84 62.38 3.26
CA PRO A 7 -0.12 61.50 3.92
C PRO A 7 -1.57 62.02 3.84
N PHE A 8 -2.55 61.16 4.05
CA PHE A 8 -3.93 61.58 4.45
C PHE A 8 -4.60 60.39 5.17
N LEU A 9 -4.77 60.52 6.43
CA LEU A 9 -5.86 61.02 7.30
C LEU A 9 -7.10 60.12 7.40
N ILE A 10 -7.30 59.73 8.63
CA ILE A 10 -8.30 59.03 9.39
C ILE A 10 -9.71 59.63 9.18
N SER A 11 -10.74 58.79 9.15
CA SER A 11 -12.08 59.15 9.58
C SER A 11 -12.74 57.98 10.33
N ASN A 12 -12.90 58.20 11.63
CA ASN A 12 -13.76 57.48 12.56
C ASN A 12 -15.22 57.88 12.33
N THR A 13 -16.13 56.91 12.33
CA THR A 13 -17.50 57.14 12.79
C THR A 13 -17.98 55.97 13.59
N MET A 14 -18.12 56.20 14.89
CA MET A 14 -18.88 55.41 15.83
C MET A 14 -20.37 55.50 15.49
N ASN A 15 -21.10 54.42 15.69
CA ASN A 15 -22.53 54.46 15.98
C ASN A 15 -22.90 53.43 17.04
N THR A 16 -23.37 53.98 18.18
CA THR A 16 -23.82 53.32 19.39
C THR A 16 -25.29 52.91 19.32
N PRO A 17 -25.78 52.07 20.24
CA PRO A 17 -27.00 51.28 20.09
C PRO A 17 -28.25 51.97 20.68
N ARG A 18 -29.43 51.60 20.20
CA ARG A 18 -30.69 51.91 20.85
C ARG A 18 -31.24 50.72 21.65
N LEU A 19 -31.30 50.91 22.98
CA LEU A 19 -32.11 50.16 23.91
C LEU A 19 -33.60 50.36 23.61
N LEU A 20 -34.36 49.29 23.65
CA LEU A 20 -35.81 49.34 23.84
C LEU A 20 -36.14 48.47 25.08
N LEU A 21 -36.56 49.17 26.13
CA LEU A 21 -37.26 48.66 27.31
C LEU A 21 -38.70 48.30 26.93
N ALA A 22 -39.17 47.12 27.33
CA ALA A 22 -40.59 46.84 27.44
C ALA A 22 -40.84 46.01 28.70
N ALA A 23 -41.90 46.38 29.38
CA ALA A 23 -42.21 46.23 30.79
C ALA A 23 -42.69 44.84 31.23
N PHE A 24 -42.55 44.64 32.53
CA PHE A 24 -43.00 43.55 33.38
C PHE A 24 -44.53 43.38 33.40
N ALA A 25 -44.98 42.12 33.41
CA ALA A 25 -46.18 41.70 34.05
C ALA A 25 -45.92 40.41 34.84
N ALA A 26 -45.94 40.50 36.15
CA ALA A 26 -45.83 39.41 37.09
C ALA A 26 -47.17 38.65 37.22
N LEU A 27 -47.16 37.35 37.06
CA LEU A 27 -48.18 36.46 37.60
C LEU A 27 -47.48 35.39 38.47
N LEU A 28 -47.81 35.52 39.79
CA LEU A 28 -47.52 34.54 40.82
C LEU A 28 -48.49 33.34 40.67
N VAL A 29 -47.97 32.14 40.40
CA VAL A 29 -48.67 30.89 40.68
C VAL A 29 -47.67 29.89 41.27
N GLY A 30 -48.10 29.37 42.40
CA GLY A 30 -47.61 28.39 43.36
C GLY A 30 -46.44 27.44 43.03
N CYS A 31 -45.58 27.37 44.00
CA CYS A 31 -44.58 26.30 44.16
C CYS A 31 -45.23 24.93 44.33
N GLN A 32 -44.99 24.00 43.47
CA GLN A 32 -44.93 22.59 43.80
C GLN A 32 -43.53 22.07 43.40
N SER A 33 -42.78 21.67 44.42
CA SER A 33 -41.49 21.03 44.28
C SER A 33 -41.68 19.65 43.63
N ALA A 34 -41.21 19.51 42.35
CA ALA A 34 -41.04 18.23 41.72
C ALA A 34 -39.55 17.86 41.80
N ASP A 35 -39.24 16.74 42.41
CA ASP A 35 -37.95 16.10 42.44
C ASP A 35 -37.49 15.83 41.01
N THR A 36 -36.45 16.58 40.54
CA THR A 36 -35.80 16.36 39.24
C THR A 36 -34.46 15.67 39.41
N ASN A 37 -34.47 14.40 39.80
CA ASN A 37 -33.31 13.50 39.71
C ASN A 37 -33.60 12.34 38.75
N ALA A 38 -34.07 12.64 37.55
CA ALA A 38 -34.06 11.67 36.46
C ALA A 38 -32.86 11.93 35.57
N PRO A 39 -31.97 10.96 35.34
CA PRO A 39 -30.84 11.13 34.42
C PRO A 39 -31.35 11.35 32.98
N ALA A 40 -30.80 12.37 32.31
CA ALA A 40 -31.12 12.66 30.92
C ALA A 40 -30.95 11.41 30.04
N PRO A 41 -31.87 11.14 29.09
CA PRO A 41 -31.76 10.00 28.21
C PRO A 41 -30.44 10.11 27.38
N LYS A 42 -29.60 9.06 27.45
CA LYS A 42 -28.40 8.95 26.61
C LYS A 42 -28.80 9.12 25.14
N PRO A 43 -28.07 9.94 24.36
CA PRO A 43 -28.32 10.05 22.93
C PRO A 43 -28.26 8.65 22.31
N ALA A 44 -29.31 8.27 21.58
CA ALA A 44 -29.33 7.00 20.84
C ALA A 44 -28.13 6.94 19.92
N ALA A 45 -27.30 5.93 20.10
CA ALA A 45 -26.16 5.69 19.24
C ALA A 45 -26.65 5.61 17.78
N LYS A 46 -26.16 6.48 16.92
CA LYS A 46 -26.43 6.41 15.48
C LYS A 46 -26.10 4.99 15.01
N ALA A 47 -27.09 4.29 14.49
CA ALA A 47 -26.91 2.96 13.92
C ALA A 47 -25.77 3.01 12.90
N ALA A 48 -24.78 2.13 13.06
CA ALA A 48 -23.68 2.02 12.11
C ALA A 48 -24.25 1.74 10.69
N PRO A 49 -23.71 2.37 9.65
CA PRO A 49 -24.19 2.14 8.29
C PRO A 49 -24.15 0.65 7.97
N LYS A 50 -25.26 0.12 7.44
CA LYS A 50 -25.32 -1.29 7.00
C LYS A 50 -24.19 -1.55 6.01
N ALA A 51 -23.35 -2.55 6.29
CA ALA A 51 -22.27 -2.95 5.40
C ALA A 51 -22.86 -3.31 4.02
N LYS A 52 -22.21 -2.83 2.95
CA LYS A 52 -22.58 -3.23 1.58
C LYS A 52 -22.54 -4.76 1.47
N PRO A 53 -23.51 -5.37 0.73
CA PRO A 53 -23.47 -6.81 0.48
C PRO A 53 -22.14 -7.18 -0.20
N ALA A 54 -21.63 -8.39 0.09
CA ALA A 54 -20.41 -8.89 -0.55
C ALA A 54 -20.65 -9.06 -2.05
N PRO A 55 -19.67 -8.71 -2.90
CA PRO A 55 -19.71 -9.11 -4.31
C PRO A 55 -19.87 -10.62 -4.44
N ALA A 56 -20.62 -11.05 -5.46
CA ALA A 56 -20.77 -12.48 -5.78
C ALA A 56 -19.45 -13.08 -6.27
N GLN A 57 -18.65 -12.26 -6.96
CA GLN A 57 -17.36 -12.64 -7.54
C GLN A 57 -16.35 -11.50 -7.40
N TYR A 58 -15.07 -11.88 -7.31
CA TYR A 58 -13.93 -10.96 -7.31
C TYR A 58 -12.99 -11.35 -8.45
N VAL A 59 -12.74 -10.43 -9.35
CA VAL A 59 -11.72 -10.58 -10.40
C VAL A 59 -10.37 -10.15 -9.85
N PHE A 60 -9.31 -10.88 -10.20
CA PHE A 60 -7.96 -10.50 -9.89
C PHE A 60 -6.98 -10.97 -10.96
N TYR A 61 -5.83 -10.28 -11.04
CA TYR A 61 -4.74 -10.63 -11.92
C TYR A 61 -3.56 -11.15 -11.12
N VAL A 62 -2.79 -12.04 -11.76
CA VAL A 62 -1.61 -12.67 -11.17
C VAL A 62 -0.42 -12.46 -12.10
N GLY A 63 0.61 -11.81 -11.58
CA GLY A 63 1.90 -11.74 -12.25
C GLY A 63 2.68 -13.03 -12.04
N THR A 64 3.36 -13.51 -13.08
CA THR A 64 4.18 -14.72 -13.02
C THR A 64 5.63 -14.42 -13.32
N SER A 65 6.58 -15.17 -12.70
CA SER A 65 8.00 -14.95 -12.92
C SER A 65 8.82 -16.24 -12.81
N GLY A 66 9.93 -16.29 -13.58
CA GLY A 66 10.83 -17.44 -13.65
C GLY A 66 10.56 -18.35 -14.85
N ALA A 67 11.22 -19.50 -14.90
CA ALA A 67 11.22 -20.38 -16.08
C ALA A 67 9.85 -20.91 -16.54
N LYS A 68 8.87 -20.96 -15.62
CA LYS A 68 7.50 -21.41 -15.90
C LYS A 68 6.51 -20.23 -16.00
N ALA A 69 7.00 -19.00 -16.14
CA ALA A 69 6.16 -17.82 -16.25
C ALA A 69 5.30 -17.88 -17.52
N GLN A 70 4.04 -17.50 -17.39
CA GLN A 70 3.04 -17.45 -18.46
C GLN A 70 2.59 -16.01 -18.76
N GLY A 71 3.19 -15.02 -18.10
CA GLY A 71 2.81 -13.62 -18.22
C GLY A 71 1.83 -13.20 -17.13
N VAL A 72 0.75 -12.54 -17.52
CA VAL A 72 -0.30 -12.09 -16.60
C VAL A 72 -1.50 -13.02 -16.71
N LEU A 73 -1.86 -13.66 -15.60
CA LEU A 73 -3.03 -14.52 -15.51
C LEU A 73 -4.22 -13.72 -14.97
N ARG A 74 -5.43 -14.10 -15.41
CA ARG A 74 -6.70 -13.61 -14.86
C ARG A 74 -7.41 -14.76 -14.15
N CYS A 75 -7.93 -14.46 -12.97
CA CYS A 75 -8.68 -15.39 -12.13
C CYS A 75 -9.96 -14.74 -11.59
N VAL A 76 -10.92 -15.57 -11.21
CA VAL A 76 -12.16 -15.16 -10.52
C VAL A 76 -12.27 -15.95 -9.22
N LEU A 77 -12.54 -15.26 -8.12
CA LEU A 77 -12.83 -15.86 -6.81
C LEU A 77 -14.33 -15.75 -6.54
N ASP A 78 -14.95 -16.86 -6.22
CA ASP A 78 -16.33 -16.91 -5.76
C ASP A 78 -16.45 -16.32 -4.35
N GLY A 79 -17.23 -15.26 -4.20
CA GLY A 79 -17.32 -14.49 -2.95
C GLY A 79 -18.05 -15.21 -1.81
N LYS A 80 -18.68 -16.35 -2.06
CA LYS A 80 -19.37 -17.16 -1.05
C LYS A 80 -18.46 -18.29 -0.53
N THR A 81 -17.80 -19.00 -1.44
CA THR A 81 -17.05 -20.23 -1.14
C THR A 81 -15.54 -20.02 -1.07
N GLY A 82 -15.01 -18.97 -1.72
CA GLY A 82 -13.57 -18.78 -1.88
C GLY A 82 -12.96 -19.62 -3.01
N LYS A 83 -13.77 -20.35 -3.78
CA LYS A 83 -13.28 -21.13 -4.93
C LYS A 83 -12.68 -20.19 -5.97
N ILE A 84 -11.47 -20.49 -6.41
CA ILE A 84 -10.77 -19.75 -7.47
C ILE A 84 -11.02 -20.50 -8.78
N SER A 85 -11.37 -19.77 -9.85
CA SER A 85 -11.47 -20.33 -11.20
C SER A 85 -10.11 -20.83 -11.70
N ALA A 86 -10.08 -21.74 -12.65
CA ALA A 86 -8.86 -22.01 -13.39
C ALA A 86 -8.28 -20.72 -13.96
N PRO A 87 -6.98 -20.42 -13.78
CA PRO A 87 -6.35 -19.24 -14.33
C PRO A 87 -6.40 -19.25 -15.86
N THR A 88 -6.66 -18.10 -16.47
CA THR A 88 -6.57 -17.89 -17.92
C THR A 88 -5.46 -16.91 -18.22
N VAL A 89 -4.67 -17.13 -19.27
CA VAL A 89 -3.66 -16.18 -19.72
C VAL A 89 -4.35 -14.94 -20.28
N ALA A 90 -4.23 -13.82 -19.56
CA ALA A 90 -4.79 -12.53 -19.98
C ALA A 90 -3.83 -11.82 -20.95
N ALA A 91 -2.52 -11.89 -20.70
CA ALA A 91 -1.45 -11.44 -21.60
C ALA A 91 -0.24 -12.35 -21.46
N GLU A 92 0.34 -12.75 -22.57
CA GLU A 92 1.63 -13.46 -22.60
C GLU A 92 2.79 -12.50 -22.31
N ALA A 93 3.71 -12.88 -21.43
CA ALA A 93 4.95 -12.16 -21.17
C ALA A 93 5.99 -13.13 -20.62
N LYS A 94 7.26 -12.90 -20.92
CA LYS A 94 8.35 -13.78 -20.43
C LYS A 94 8.50 -13.73 -18.92
N SER A 95 8.26 -12.57 -18.30
CA SER A 95 8.23 -12.37 -16.86
C SER A 95 7.46 -11.10 -16.54
N ALA A 96 6.43 -11.21 -15.74
CA ALA A 96 5.61 -10.12 -15.22
C ALA A 96 5.53 -10.26 -13.69
N SER A 97 6.71 -10.17 -13.04
CA SER A 97 6.86 -10.53 -11.62
C SER A 97 6.04 -9.65 -10.67
N TYR A 98 5.68 -8.44 -11.09
CA TYR A 98 4.80 -7.55 -10.37
C TYR A 98 3.83 -6.85 -11.32
N VAL A 99 2.60 -6.66 -10.84
CA VAL A 99 1.50 -6.04 -11.60
C VAL A 99 0.75 -5.04 -10.75
N ALA A 100 0.29 -3.94 -11.36
CA ALA A 100 -0.59 -2.96 -10.72
C ALA A 100 -1.67 -2.50 -11.69
N LEU A 101 -2.86 -2.21 -11.17
CA LEU A 101 -3.99 -1.65 -11.91
C LEU A 101 -4.01 -0.12 -11.78
N SER A 102 -4.52 0.55 -12.80
CA SER A 102 -5.02 1.91 -12.64
C SER A 102 -6.22 1.93 -11.69
N MET A 103 -6.50 3.07 -11.03
CA MET A 103 -7.59 3.18 -10.06
C MET A 103 -8.97 2.84 -10.67
N ASP A 104 -9.18 3.16 -11.94
CA ASP A 104 -10.41 2.85 -12.69
C ASP A 104 -10.41 1.45 -13.29
N ALA A 105 -9.37 0.66 -13.03
CA ALA A 105 -9.14 -0.69 -13.52
C ALA A 105 -9.19 -0.84 -15.07
N LYS A 106 -9.05 0.27 -15.82
CA LYS A 106 -9.01 0.23 -17.28
C LYS A 106 -7.65 -0.19 -17.84
N PHE A 107 -6.59 -0.02 -17.04
CA PHE A 107 -5.22 -0.31 -17.44
C PHE A 107 -4.53 -1.17 -16.39
N LEU A 108 -3.66 -2.05 -16.88
CA LEU A 108 -2.75 -2.84 -16.06
C LEU A 108 -1.31 -2.58 -16.50
N TYR A 109 -0.43 -2.44 -15.53
CA TYR A 109 1.01 -2.27 -15.76
C TYR A 109 1.74 -3.44 -15.13
N ALA A 110 2.75 -3.96 -15.85
CA ALA A 110 3.55 -5.09 -15.39
C ALA A 110 5.04 -4.80 -15.55
N THR A 111 5.84 -5.26 -14.60
CA THR A 111 7.30 -5.35 -14.80
C THR A 111 7.58 -6.33 -15.92
N ALA A 112 8.50 -5.98 -16.81
CA ALA A 112 8.98 -6.86 -17.87
C ALA A 112 10.49 -7.07 -17.68
N GLU A 113 10.87 -8.30 -17.35
CA GLU A 113 12.27 -8.67 -17.14
C GLU A 113 12.95 -8.87 -18.51
N ALA A 114 13.31 -7.75 -19.13
CA ALA A 114 14.21 -7.71 -20.27
C ALA A 114 15.66 -7.45 -19.78
N ALA A 115 16.64 -7.63 -20.65
CA ALA A 115 18.06 -7.38 -20.31
C ALA A 115 18.30 -5.96 -19.77
N GLU A 116 17.58 -4.97 -20.30
CA GLU A 116 17.63 -3.55 -19.90
C GLU A 116 16.45 -3.14 -19.02
N GLY A 117 15.64 -4.09 -18.55
CA GLY A 117 14.46 -3.82 -17.72
C GLY A 117 13.42 -2.90 -18.38
N ALA A 118 12.16 -3.27 -18.28
CA ALA A 118 11.06 -2.52 -18.89
C ALA A 118 9.77 -2.60 -18.07
N VAL A 119 8.80 -1.77 -18.43
CA VAL A 119 7.42 -1.82 -17.93
C VAL A 119 6.50 -1.92 -19.15
N ALA A 120 5.61 -2.91 -19.13
CA ALA A 120 4.57 -3.07 -20.13
C ALA A 120 3.25 -2.47 -19.64
N ALA A 121 2.56 -1.73 -20.53
CA ALA A 121 1.24 -1.16 -20.30
C ALA A 121 0.19 -1.91 -21.12
N TYR A 122 -0.93 -2.24 -20.50
CA TYR A 122 -2.03 -2.97 -21.13
C TYR A 122 -3.36 -2.26 -20.91
N ALA A 123 -4.24 -2.28 -21.92
CA ALA A 123 -5.66 -1.98 -21.77
C ALA A 123 -6.38 -3.25 -21.28
N VAL A 124 -7.30 -3.10 -20.33
CA VAL A 124 -8.16 -4.19 -19.84
C VAL A 124 -9.37 -4.29 -20.76
N GLU A 125 -9.48 -5.37 -21.53
CA GLU A 125 -10.54 -5.62 -22.51
C GLU A 125 -11.25 -6.94 -22.18
N GLY A 126 -12.28 -6.87 -21.32
CA GLY A 126 -12.98 -8.05 -20.83
C GLY A 126 -12.05 -9.02 -20.09
N ASP A 127 -11.84 -10.20 -20.65
CA ASP A 127 -10.99 -11.25 -20.05
C ASP A 127 -9.53 -11.19 -20.53
N LYS A 128 -9.20 -10.26 -21.42
CA LYS A 128 -7.87 -10.12 -22.04
C LYS A 128 -7.25 -8.78 -21.69
N LEU A 129 -5.94 -8.74 -21.85
CA LEU A 129 -5.13 -7.54 -21.74
C LEU A 129 -4.51 -7.27 -23.11
N ARG A 130 -4.85 -6.14 -23.72
CA ARG A 130 -4.22 -5.71 -24.97
C ARG A 130 -3.01 -4.85 -24.68
N LEU A 131 -1.85 -5.25 -25.17
CA LEU A 131 -0.61 -4.48 -25.03
C LEU A 131 -0.77 -3.11 -25.72
N LEU A 132 -0.49 -2.04 -24.97
CA LEU A 132 -0.44 -0.67 -25.47
C LEU A 132 0.96 -0.32 -25.95
N ASN A 133 1.93 -0.44 -25.05
CA ASN A 133 3.36 -0.28 -25.33
C ASN A 133 4.23 -0.84 -24.20
N THR A 134 5.53 -0.79 -24.41
CA THR A 134 6.54 -1.11 -23.43
C THR A 134 7.56 0.01 -23.39
N GLU A 135 7.92 0.48 -22.19
CA GLU A 135 8.92 1.53 -21.97
C GLU A 135 10.07 1.04 -21.09
N ALA A 136 11.27 1.55 -21.35
CA ALA A 136 12.46 1.20 -20.58
C ALA A 136 12.36 1.68 -19.13
N SER A 137 12.64 0.80 -18.16
CA SER A 137 12.71 1.16 -16.72
C SER A 137 13.99 1.91 -16.33
N LYS A 138 14.91 2.13 -17.29
CA LYS A 138 16.22 2.78 -17.07
C LYS A 138 17.06 2.12 -15.99
N GLY A 139 16.93 0.80 -15.83
CA GLY A 139 17.67 0.01 -14.87
C GLY A 139 17.49 -1.49 -15.11
N LYS A 140 18.13 -2.32 -14.28
CA LYS A 140 18.12 -3.78 -14.40
C LYS A 140 17.23 -4.41 -13.35
N GLY A 141 16.50 -5.45 -13.71
CA GLY A 141 15.67 -6.23 -12.83
C GLY A 141 14.54 -5.42 -12.18
N PRO A 142 13.62 -4.82 -12.98
CA PRO A 142 12.45 -4.15 -12.42
C PRO A 142 11.63 -5.15 -11.60
N THR A 143 11.38 -4.82 -10.33
CA THR A 143 10.82 -5.79 -9.38
C THR A 143 9.49 -5.34 -8.74
N HIS A 144 9.23 -4.04 -8.75
CA HIS A 144 8.00 -3.48 -8.21
C HIS A 144 7.66 -2.17 -8.93
N LEU A 145 6.37 -1.87 -9.01
CA LEU A 145 5.88 -0.62 -9.56
C LEU A 145 4.64 -0.14 -8.81
N ALA A 146 4.42 1.17 -8.81
CA ALA A 146 3.22 1.78 -8.25
C ALA A 146 2.69 2.85 -9.21
N VAL A 147 1.36 2.90 -9.33
CA VAL A 147 0.66 3.92 -10.12
C VAL A 147 0.26 5.07 -9.19
N ASP A 148 0.61 6.29 -9.57
CA ASP A 148 0.08 7.50 -8.95
C ASP A 148 -1.34 7.75 -9.47
N THR A 149 -2.31 7.45 -8.63
CA THR A 149 -3.73 7.50 -8.99
C THR A 149 -4.26 8.90 -9.21
N VAL A 150 -3.53 9.94 -8.74
CA VAL A 150 -4.00 11.33 -8.80
C VAL A 150 -3.62 12.01 -10.13
N ARG A 151 -2.43 11.76 -10.67
CA ARG A 151 -1.85 12.51 -11.80
C ARG A 151 -1.34 11.66 -12.96
N ARG A 152 -1.66 10.34 -12.97
CA ARG A 152 -1.29 9.43 -14.04
C ARG A 152 0.23 9.31 -14.26
N ASN A 153 0.93 8.96 -13.22
CA ASN A 153 2.33 8.55 -13.32
C ASN A 153 2.51 7.15 -12.75
N LEU A 154 3.49 6.45 -13.26
CA LEU A 154 3.97 5.19 -12.73
C LEU A 154 5.41 5.38 -12.24
N VAL A 155 5.72 4.83 -11.08
CA VAL A 155 7.10 4.71 -10.61
C VAL A 155 7.47 3.24 -10.54
N VAL A 156 8.60 2.87 -11.13
CA VAL A 156 9.17 1.52 -11.09
C VAL A 156 10.51 1.55 -10.36
N VAL A 157 10.79 0.49 -9.62
CA VAL A 157 12.08 0.27 -8.96
C VAL A 157 12.80 -0.92 -9.57
N ASN A 158 14.10 -0.76 -9.77
CA ASN A 158 14.98 -1.73 -10.41
C ASN A 158 15.90 -2.34 -9.35
N TYR A 159 15.63 -3.57 -8.96
CA TYR A 159 16.40 -4.28 -7.93
C TYR A 159 17.85 -4.50 -8.34
N GLY A 160 18.05 -4.93 -9.58
CA GLY A 160 19.39 -5.28 -10.08
C GLY A 160 20.35 -4.10 -10.18
N SER A 161 19.85 -2.89 -10.43
CA SER A 161 20.66 -1.67 -10.49
C SER A 161 20.50 -0.74 -9.28
N GLY A 162 19.54 -0.97 -8.39
CA GLY A 162 19.27 -0.09 -7.25
C GLY A 162 18.84 1.30 -7.69
N SER A 163 17.89 1.40 -8.63
CA SER A 163 17.41 2.68 -9.16
C SER A 163 15.89 2.81 -9.13
N THR A 164 15.41 4.05 -9.19
CA THR A 164 13.98 4.39 -9.19
C THR A 164 13.67 5.28 -10.38
N THR A 165 12.67 4.92 -11.18
CA THR A 165 12.33 5.61 -12.44
C THR A 165 10.85 5.96 -12.48
N ALA A 166 10.52 7.18 -12.90
CA ALA A 166 9.16 7.64 -13.15
C ALA A 166 8.84 7.64 -14.66
N LEU A 167 7.67 7.11 -15.00
CA LEU A 167 7.14 7.00 -16.35
C LEU A 167 5.75 7.66 -16.38
N PRO A 168 5.55 8.78 -17.12
CA PRO A 168 4.23 9.37 -17.26
C PRO A 168 3.28 8.44 -18.01
N ILE A 169 2.03 8.40 -17.58
CA ILE A 169 0.95 7.65 -18.21
C ILE A 169 0.14 8.61 -19.09
N LYS A 170 0.03 8.30 -20.38
CA LYS A 170 -0.77 9.07 -21.34
C LYS A 170 -2.27 8.84 -21.15
N ALA A 171 -3.09 9.66 -21.83
CA ALA A 171 -4.55 9.59 -21.73
C ALA A 171 -5.14 8.24 -22.16
N ASP A 172 -4.50 7.55 -23.10
CA ASP A 172 -4.86 6.23 -23.60
C ASP A 172 -4.33 5.07 -22.72
N GLY A 173 -3.66 5.38 -21.62
CA GLY A 173 -3.06 4.41 -20.68
C GLY A 173 -1.67 3.94 -21.07
N SER A 174 -1.16 4.27 -22.27
CA SER A 174 0.22 3.94 -22.64
C SER A 174 1.22 4.76 -21.84
N LEU A 175 2.45 4.25 -21.72
CA LEU A 175 3.54 4.92 -21.02
C LEU A 175 4.26 5.89 -21.97
N ALA A 176 4.69 7.02 -21.44
CA ALA A 176 5.70 7.86 -22.08
C ALA A 176 7.11 7.43 -21.63
N ALA A 177 8.12 7.88 -22.35
CA ALA A 177 9.51 7.70 -21.96
C ALA A 177 9.76 8.25 -20.55
N ALA A 178 10.73 7.68 -19.85
CA ALA A 178 11.08 8.05 -18.48
C ALA A 178 11.32 9.56 -18.34
N SER A 179 10.60 10.19 -17.42
CA SER A 179 10.72 11.62 -17.10
C SER A 179 11.76 11.89 -16.01
N SER A 180 12.02 10.90 -15.17
CA SER A 180 12.97 10.99 -14.05
C SER A 180 13.54 9.61 -13.76
N SER A 181 14.84 9.54 -13.50
CA SER A 181 15.50 8.32 -13.03
C SER A 181 16.57 8.68 -11.99
N ILE A 182 16.54 8.02 -10.83
CA ILE A 182 17.46 8.28 -9.73
C ILE A 182 18.18 7.00 -9.38
N GLN A 183 19.52 7.02 -9.44
CA GLN A 183 20.39 5.96 -8.93
C GLN A 183 20.53 6.12 -7.40
N HIS A 184 20.23 5.07 -6.65
CA HIS A 184 20.51 5.03 -5.22
C HIS A 184 22.01 4.80 -4.99
N VAL A 185 22.50 5.22 -3.84
CA VAL A 185 23.89 5.09 -3.43
C VAL A 185 23.92 4.64 -1.97
N GLY A 186 24.79 3.70 -1.66
CA GLY A 186 24.99 3.17 -0.32
C GLY A 186 25.21 1.66 -0.32
N THR A 187 25.50 1.12 0.85
CA THR A 187 25.68 -0.32 1.12
C THR A 187 25.16 -0.63 2.51
N GLY A 188 24.94 -1.89 2.81
CA GLY A 188 24.65 -2.40 4.15
C GLY A 188 25.72 -3.38 4.62
N PRO A 189 25.62 -3.89 5.86
CA PRO A 189 26.63 -4.75 6.46
C PRO A 189 26.64 -6.18 5.89
N ASN A 190 25.58 -6.65 5.24
CA ASN A 190 25.54 -7.98 4.63
C ASN A 190 26.19 -7.92 3.25
N THR A 191 27.49 -8.19 3.18
CA THR A 191 28.29 -8.08 1.93
C THR A 191 27.77 -8.96 0.79
N GLY A 192 27.10 -10.07 1.09
CA GLY A 192 26.53 -10.97 0.08
C GLY A 192 25.21 -10.46 -0.54
N ARG A 193 24.51 -9.56 0.15
CA ARG A 193 23.19 -9.05 -0.27
C ARG A 193 23.10 -7.53 -0.33
N GLN A 194 24.09 -6.81 0.22
CA GLN A 194 24.07 -5.36 0.40
C GLN A 194 25.39 -4.70 -0.06
N SER A 195 26.08 -5.30 -1.03
CA SER A 195 27.28 -4.71 -1.63
C SER A 195 26.98 -3.45 -2.47
N GLY A 196 25.71 -3.16 -2.72
CA GLY A 196 25.19 -1.99 -3.41
C GLY A 196 23.68 -1.85 -3.17
N PRO A 197 23.07 -0.80 -3.74
CA PRO A 197 21.62 -0.58 -3.61
C PRO A 197 20.82 -1.67 -4.34
N HIS A 198 19.66 -2.01 -3.77
CA HIS A 198 18.69 -2.95 -4.32
C HIS A 198 17.28 -2.44 -4.03
N ALA A 199 16.82 -1.44 -4.81
CA ALA A 199 15.46 -0.88 -4.68
C ALA A 199 14.41 -1.97 -4.92
N HIS A 200 13.60 -2.30 -3.89
CA HIS A 200 12.72 -3.46 -3.96
C HIS A 200 11.23 -3.12 -4.02
N GLY A 201 10.77 -2.08 -3.36
CA GLY A 201 9.37 -1.69 -3.37
C GLY A 201 9.16 -0.18 -3.38
N VAL A 202 8.18 0.32 -4.13
CA VAL A 202 7.80 1.74 -4.19
C VAL A 202 6.32 1.92 -3.87
N TYR A 203 6.01 2.95 -3.06
CA TYR A 203 4.65 3.20 -2.57
C TYR A 203 4.38 4.69 -2.48
N PHE A 204 3.20 5.12 -2.92
CA PHE A 204 2.76 6.49 -2.75
C PHE A 204 2.04 6.67 -1.40
N HIS A 205 2.43 7.70 -0.67
CA HIS A 205 1.73 8.06 0.55
C HIS A 205 0.31 8.55 0.22
N PRO A 206 -0.75 7.99 0.86
CA PRO A 206 -2.14 8.17 0.42
C PRO A 206 -2.66 9.61 0.46
N LYS A 207 -1.99 10.51 1.20
CA LYS A 207 -2.42 11.90 1.36
C LYS A 207 -1.46 12.95 0.80
N SER A 208 -0.15 12.68 0.80
CA SER A 208 0.85 13.69 0.41
C SER A 208 1.42 13.48 -0.99
N GLY A 209 1.12 12.33 -1.63
CA GLY A 209 1.68 11.98 -2.94
C GLY A 209 3.20 11.77 -2.95
N ARG A 210 3.88 11.78 -1.78
CA ARG A 210 5.30 11.43 -1.72
C ARG A 210 5.49 9.95 -2.06
N ALA A 211 6.56 9.64 -2.79
CA ALA A 211 6.94 8.26 -3.06
C ALA A 211 7.97 7.79 -2.01
N TYR A 212 7.78 6.56 -1.51
CA TYR A 212 8.67 5.90 -0.56
C TYR A 212 9.20 4.63 -1.21
N VAL A 213 10.51 4.47 -1.20
CA VAL A 213 11.19 3.36 -1.84
C VAL A 213 12.01 2.59 -0.80
N ALA A 214 11.61 1.35 -0.54
CA ALA A 214 12.38 0.43 0.27
C ALA A 214 13.58 -0.08 -0.54
N ASP A 215 14.78 0.16 -0.04
CA ASP A 215 16.01 -0.33 -0.66
C ASP A 215 16.71 -1.35 0.25
N LEU A 216 16.62 -2.61 -0.16
CA LEU A 216 17.15 -3.74 0.59
C LEU A 216 18.67 -3.64 0.77
N GLY A 217 19.36 -3.09 -0.22
CA GLY A 217 20.83 -3.05 -0.25
C GLY A 217 21.44 -2.00 0.66
N THR A 218 20.66 -0.98 1.07
CA THR A 218 21.18 0.15 1.86
C THR A 218 20.56 0.26 3.25
N ASP A 219 19.58 -0.57 3.59
CA ASP A 219 18.74 -0.48 4.79
C ASP A 219 17.94 0.83 4.88
N ASP A 220 17.83 1.58 3.78
CA ASP A 220 17.10 2.84 3.70
C ASP A 220 15.69 2.66 3.11
N ILE A 221 14.77 3.50 3.55
CA ILE A 221 13.51 3.77 2.88
C ILE A 221 13.64 5.19 2.33
N PHE A 222 14.05 5.32 1.05
CA PHE A 222 14.21 6.62 0.40
C PHE A 222 12.87 7.31 0.25
N ILE A 223 12.85 8.63 0.44
CA ILE A 223 11.65 9.46 0.42
C ILE A 223 11.80 10.51 -0.67
N TYR A 224 10.85 10.54 -1.60
CA TYR A 224 10.83 11.50 -2.69
C TYR A 224 9.60 12.39 -2.63
N LYS A 225 9.82 13.69 -2.83
CA LYS A 225 8.77 14.58 -3.31
C LYS A 225 8.52 14.23 -4.77
N PHE A 226 7.29 14.09 -5.15
CA PHE A 226 6.93 13.75 -6.51
C PHE A 226 6.13 14.89 -7.13
N ASP A 227 6.73 15.54 -8.16
CA ASP A 227 6.04 16.49 -9.01
C ASP A 227 5.19 15.70 -10.00
N THR A 228 3.93 15.55 -9.68
CA THR A 228 3.01 14.70 -10.46
C THR A 228 2.64 15.31 -11.82
N GLU A 229 2.86 16.63 -12.05
CA GLU A 229 2.61 17.27 -13.34
C GLU A 229 3.75 17.04 -14.32
N LYS A 230 4.98 17.04 -13.82
CA LYS A 230 6.20 16.84 -14.61
C LYS A 230 6.72 15.40 -14.57
N GLY A 231 6.19 14.55 -13.69
CA GLY A 231 6.70 13.21 -13.45
C GLY A 231 8.10 13.20 -12.83
N LEU A 232 8.47 14.20 -12.02
CA LEU A 232 9.81 14.35 -11.48
C LEU A 232 9.90 13.92 -10.03
N LEU A 233 10.92 13.12 -9.74
CA LEU A 233 11.32 12.70 -8.39
C LEU A 233 12.41 13.65 -7.87
N ALA A 234 12.23 14.17 -6.65
CA ALA A 234 13.23 14.98 -5.96
C ALA A 234 13.38 14.47 -4.52
N ALA A 235 14.61 14.37 -4.02
CA ALA A 235 14.85 13.91 -2.65
C ALA A 235 14.09 14.79 -1.63
N ASN A 236 13.44 14.13 -0.67
CA ASN A 236 12.78 14.80 0.43
C ASN A 236 13.81 15.30 1.48
N LYS A 237 13.35 16.02 2.49
CA LYS A 237 14.10 16.35 3.72
C LYS A 237 13.24 15.96 4.93
N PRO A 238 13.62 14.86 5.65
CA PRO A 238 14.79 13.98 5.45
C PRO A 238 14.70 13.15 4.15
N LYS A 239 15.86 12.74 3.63
CA LYS A 239 15.95 11.98 2.35
C LYS A 239 15.52 10.52 2.49
N SER A 240 15.62 9.95 3.70
CA SER A 240 15.24 8.57 3.98
C SER A 240 14.85 8.37 5.44
N GLY A 241 14.13 7.27 5.71
CA GLY A 241 14.07 6.58 6.99
C GLY A 241 14.92 5.31 6.93
N ARG A 242 15.20 4.66 8.06
CA ARG A 242 16.04 3.45 8.10
C ARG A 242 15.40 2.35 8.94
N VAL A 243 15.70 1.10 8.57
CA VAL A 243 15.54 -0.07 9.42
C VAL A 243 16.85 -0.40 10.12
N THR A 244 16.88 -1.41 10.97
CA THR A 244 18.11 -1.92 11.60
C THR A 244 19.09 -2.38 10.51
N ALA A 245 20.36 -2.06 10.68
CA ALA A 245 21.40 -2.39 9.69
C ALA A 245 21.49 -3.91 9.47
N GLY A 246 21.50 -4.34 8.21
CA GLY A 246 21.53 -5.74 7.79
C GLY A 246 20.15 -6.38 7.63
N GLU A 247 19.06 -5.69 7.99
CA GLU A 247 17.72 -6.27 7.90
C GLU A 247 17.11 -6.23 6.49
N GLY A 248 17.46 -5.26 5.66
CA GLY A 248 17.02 -5.12 4.28
C GLY A 248 15.52 -4.89 4.12
N PRO A 249 15.04 -3.63 4.08
CA PRO A 249 13.63 -3.31 3.86
C PRO A 249 13.22 -3.74 2.45
N ARG A 250 12.06 -4.40 2.35
CA ARG A 250 11.60 -5.00 1.11
C ARG A 250 10.37 -4.31 0.53
N HIS A 251 9.26 -4.44 1.20
CA HIS A 251 7.98 -3.84 0.85
C HIS A 251 7.48 -2.95 2.00
N LEU A 252 6.53 -2.06 1.68
CA LEU A 252 5.94 -1.12 2.63
C LEU A 252 4.42 -1.08 2.44
N ALA A 253 3.67 -0.94 3.52
CA ALA A 253 2.25 -0.67 3.48
C ALA A 253 1.92 0.58 4.31
N PHE A 254 1.21 1.53 3.74
CA PHE A 254 0.67 2.66 4.50
C PHE A 254 -0.63 2.29 5.17
N HIS A 255 -0.82 2.77 6.39
CA HIS A 255 -2.14 2.81 6.99
C HIS A 255 -3.04 3.78 6.19
N PRO A 256 -4.34 3.48 5.95
CA PRO A 256 -5.22 4.33 5.14
C PRO A 256 -5.36 5.77 5.65
N ASN A 257 -5.16 6.01 6.98
CA ASN A 257 -5.16 7.36 7.55
C ASN A 257 -3.92 8.20 7.17
N GLY A 258 -2.88 7.59 6.60
CA GLY A 258 -1.62 8.23 6.23
C GLY A 258 -0.72 8.62 7.41
N LYS A 259 -1.02 8.21 8.63
CA LYS A 259 -0.21 8.56 9.81
C LYS A 259 0.87 7.51 10.11
N PHE A 260 0.74 6.29 9.58
CA PHE A 260 1.63 5.18 9.87
C PHE A 260 2.03 4.44 8.61
N ALA A 261 3.22 3.86 8.64
CA ALA A 261 3.78 3.00 7.62
C ALA A 261 4.37 1.75 8.28
N TYR A 262 4.29 0.62 7.58
CA TYR A 262 4.80 -0.67 8.01
C TYR A 262 5.71 -1.22 6.94
N VAL A 263 6.89 -1.68 7.34
CA VAL A 263 7.92 -2.18 6.41
C VAL A 263 8.31 -3.58 6.86
N ASN A 264 8.26 -4.55 5.97
CA ASN A 264 8.84 -5.85 6.25
C ASN A 264 10.31 -5.88 5.82
N THR A 265 11.16 -6.48 6.66
CA THR A 265 12.57 -6.61 6.41
C THR A 265 12.88 -8.04 5.92
N GLU A 266 13.40 -8.15 4.69
CA GLU A 266 13.57 -9.45 4.01
C GLU A 266 14.49 -10.39 4.77
N MET A 267 15.63 -9.87 5.22
CA MET A 267 16.68 -10.64 5.89
C MET A 267 16.51 -10.64 7.41
N GLY A 268 15.98 -9.54 7.97
CA GLY A 268 15.74 -9.40 9.41
C GLY A 268 14.54 -10.19 9.93
N LEU A 269 13.65 -10.67 9.05
CA LEU A 269 12.43 -11.41 9.42
C LEU A 269 11.53 -10.62 10.38
N ASN A 270 11.54 -9.28 10.27
CA ASN A 270 10.77 -8.37 11.11
C ASN A 270 9.75 -7.60 10.29
N VAL A 271 8.77 -7.05 11.00
CA VAL A 271 7.93 -5.94 10.55
C VAL A 271 8.20 -4.74 11.43
N VAL A 272 8.53 -3.61 10.81
CA VAL A 272 8.85 -2.35 11.48
C VAL A 272 7.71 -1.37 11.28
N ALA A 273 7.15 -0.86 12.38
CA ALA A 273 6.12 0.17 12.38
C ALA A 273 6.75 1.56 12.52
N PHE A 274 6.30 2.50 11.71
CA PHE A 274 6.72 3.90 11.73
C PHE A 274 5.53 4.84 11.85
N SER A 275 5.70 5.96 12.56
CA SER A 275 4.87 7.13 12.33
C SER A 275 5.42 7.95 11.17
N VAL A 276 4.51 8.51 10.35
CA VAL A 276 4.85 9.39 9.24
C VAL A 276 4.72 10.83 9.71
N GLU A 277 5.81 11.57 9.69
CA GLU A 277 5.86 12.96 10.11
C GLU A 277 5.32 13.91 9.02
N ARG A 278 4.99 15.14 9.37
CA ARG A 278 4.46 16.15 8.42
C ARG A 278 5.40 16.44 7.25
N ASN A 279 6.71 16.41 7.50
CA ASN A 279 7.74 16.58 6.46
C ASN A 279 7.96 15.32 5.62
N GLY A 280 7.27 14.21 5.94
CA GLY A 280 7.38 12.91 5.29
C GLY A 280 8.40 11.99 5.96
N GLY A 281 9.11 12.43 7.01
CA GLY A 281 10.05 11.60 7.76
C GLY A 281 9.38 10.38 8.39
N LEU A 282 10.15 9.33 8.61
CA LEU A 282 9.73 8.11 9.27
C LEU A 282 10.38 8.02 10.66
N LYS A 283 9.56 7.96 11.70
CA LYS A 283 10.01 7.72 13.07
C LYS A 283 9.58 6.33 13.51
N GLN A 284 10.55 5.48 13.81
CA GLN A 284 10.28 4.10 14.24
C GLN A 284 9.51 4.08 15.55
N LEU A 285 8.45 3.28 15.60
CA LEU A 285 7.61 3.04 16.77
C LEU A 285 7.89 1.69 17.40
N GLN A 286 8.12 0.65 16.56
CA GLN A 286 8.21 -0.73 16.99
C GLN A 286 8.86 -1.59 15.90
N SER A 287 9.52 -2.68 16.29
CA SER A 287 9.91 -3.78 15.42
C SER A 287 9.46 -5.09 16.06
N LEU A 288 8.82 -5.98 15.28
CA LEU A 288 8.32 -7.29 15.74
C LEU A 288 8.76 -8.38 14.78
N PRO A 289 9.07 -9.60 15.31
CA PRO A 289 9.36 -10.75 14.48
C PRO A 289 8.12 -11.20 13.71
N THR A 290 8.32 -11.68 12.47
CA THR A 290 7.24 -12.23 11.63
C THR A 290 7.09 -13.74 11.76
N LEU A 291 8.07 -14.41 12.33
CA LEU A 291 8.04 -15.84 12.60
C LEU A 291 7.60 -16.13 14.04
N PRO A 292 7.03 -17.32 14.32
CA PRO A 292 6.79 -17.78 15.68
C PRO A 292 8.09 -17.88 16.48
N ALA A 293 8.01 -17.71 17.78
CA ALA A 293 9.15 -17.92 18.68
C ALA A 293 9.70 -19.34 18.52
N GLY A 294 11.03 -19.48 18.40
CA GLY A 294 11.71 -20.75 18.20
C GLY A 294 11.61 -21.36 16.79
N ALA A 295 11.01 -20.66 15.83
CA ALA A 295 10.97 -21.14 14.46
C ALA A 295 12.38 -21.15 13.82
N GLU A 296 12.62 -22.12 12.92
CA GLU A 296 13.83 -22.17 12.11
C GLU A 296 13.88 -20.97 11.15
N THR A 297 14.98 -20.24 11.18
CA THR A 297 15.16 -19.04 10.36
C THR A 297 16.02 -19.27 9.10
N LYS A 298 16.73 -20.40 9.03
CA LYS A 298 17.61 -20.72 7.89
C LYS A 298 16.81 -20.85 6.60
N GLY A 299 17.14 -20.02 5.62
CA GLY A 299 16.43 -19.97 4.33
C GLY A 299 15.08 -19.25 4.38
N ALA A 300 14.65 -18.75 5.56
CA ALA A 300 13.46 -17.92 5.66
C ALA A 300 13.72 -16.49 5.21
N SER A 301 12.69 -15.84 4.71
CA SER A 301 12.73 -14.41 4.32
C SER A 301 11.33 -13.86 4.23
N THR A 302 11.10 -12.61 4.64
CA THR A 302 9.79 -11.98 4.43
C THR A 302 9.58 -11.66 2.94
N ALA A 303 8.31 -11.53 2.53
CA ALA A 303 8.01 -11.21 1.14
C ALA A 303 6.98 -10.08 1.01
N GLU A 304 5.71 -10.35 1.15
CA GLU A 304 4.64 -9.37 0.92
C GLU A 304 4.12 -8.78 2.22
N ILE A 305 3.59 -7.55 2.15
CA ILE A 305 2.97 -6.86 3.28
C ILE A 305 1.79 -6.01 2.82
N PHE A 306 0.63 -6.17 3.48
CA PHE A 306 -0.55 -5.33 3.24
C PHE A 306 -1.26 -4.96 4.54
N VAL A 307 -1.74 -3.71 4.60
CA VAL A 307 -2.74 -3.27 5.58
C VAL A 307 -4.13 -3.53 5.01
N ARG A 308 -5.01 -4.13 5.80
CA ARG A 308 -6.42 -4.28 5.44
C ARG A 308 -7.04 -2.91 5.16
N PRO A 309 -7.97 -2.75 4.20
CA PRO A 309 -8.56 -1.46 3.84
C PRO A 309 -9.20 -0.70 4.99
N ASP A 310 -9.68 -1.38 6.04
CA ASP A 310 -10.24 -0.75 7.26
C ASP A 310 -9.17 -0.23 8.24
N GLY A 311 -7.88 -0.46 7.95
CA GLY A 311 -6.76 -0.02 8.77
C GLY A 311 -6.53 -0.82 10.07
N LYS A 312 -7.28 -1.91 10.31
CA LYS A 312 -7.24 -2.60 11.61
C LYS A 312 -6.28 -3.77 11.68
N THR A 313 -5.83 -4.27 10.53
CA THR A 313 -5.03 -5.51 10.47
C THR A 313 -3.94 -5.39 9.43
N LEU A 314 -2.80 -5.97 9.71
CA LEU A 314 -1.63 -6.08 8.84
C LEU A 314 -1.30 -7.55 8.62
N TYR A 315 -0.89 -7.89 7.39
CA TYR A 315 -0.47 -9.23 6.97
C TYR A 315 0.94 -9.19 6.41
N VAL A 316 1.78 -10.16 6.78
CA VAL A 316 3.16 -10.31 6.27
C VAL A 316 3.42 -11.77 5.93
N SER A 317 3.85 -12.06 4.69
CA SER A 317 4.20 -13.43 4.29
C SER A 317 5.68 -13.73 4.51
N ASN A 318 5.99 -14.99 4.84
CA ASN A 318 7.32 -15.52 5.11
C ASN A 318 7.60 -16.70 4.18
N ARG A 319 8.55 -16.54 3.27
CA ARG A 319 9.05 -17.59 2.37
C ARG A 319 10.00 -18.52 3.15
N GLY A 320 10.06 -19.78 2.77
CA GLY A 320 10.92 -20.79 3.42
C GLY A 320 10.33 -21.35 4.71
N HIS A 321 9.75 -20.51 5.55
CA HIS A 321 8.89 -20.94 6.68
C HIS A 321 7.44 -21.18 6.22
N ASP A 322 7.06 -20.63 5.07
CA ASP A 322 5.77 -20.79 4.42
C ASP A 322 4.59 -20.47 5.36
N SER A 323 4.58 -19.23 5.84
CA SER A 323 3.56 -18.71 6.76
C SER A 323 3.13 -17.29 6.43
N ILE A 324 2.02 -16.86 7.04
CA ILE A 324 1.58 -15.47 7.08
C ILE A 324 1.41 -15.05 8.53
N ALA A 325 2.14 -14.00 8.95
CA ALA A 325 1.92 -13.33 10.23
C ALA A 325 0.81 -12.31 10.10
N VAL A 326 -0.09 -12.28 11.08
CA VAL A 326 -1.25 -11.38 11.16
C VAL A 326 -1.15 -10.56 12.43
N TYR A 327 -1.25 -9.23 12.30
CA TYR A 327 -1.18 -8.31 13.43
C TYR A 327 -2.41 -7.41 13.48
N SER A 328 -2.91 -7.10 14.67
CA SER A 328 -3.80 -5.96 14.86
C SER A 328 -3.02 -4.66 14.87
N ILE A 329 -3.64 -3.58 14.41
CA ILE A 329 -3.08 -2.23 14.41
C ILE A 329 -3.81 -1.40 15.47
N GLY A 330 -3.07 -0.89 16.45
CA GLY A 330 -3.57 0.01 17.47
C GLY A 330 -3.81 1.43 16.96
N GLN A 331 -4.52 2.24 17.73
CA GLN A 331 -4.75 3.66 17.39
C GLN A 331 -3.46 4.48 17.35
N ASP A 332 -2.44 4.05 18.07
CA ASP A 332 -1.08 4.61 18.11
C ASP A 332 -0.18 4.08 16.99
N GLY A 333 -0.71 3.21 16.10
CA GLY A 333 0.01 2.60 15.00
C GLY A 333 0.87 1.41 15.38
N LYS A 334 0.92 1.03 16.65
CA LYS A 334 1.66 -0.16 17.08
C LYS A 334 0.92 -1.44 16.73
N LEU A 335 1.69 -2.49 16.59
CA LEU A 335 1.24 -3.82 16.19
C LEU A 335 1.16 -4.76 17.39
N ALA A 336 0.14 -5.63 17.39
CA ALA A 336 0.08 -6.77 18.28
C ALA A 336 -0.23 -8.04 17.47
N LEU A 337 0.53 -9.11 17.71
CA LEU A 337 0.36 -10.37 16.99
C LEU A 337 -1.04 -10.95 17.28
N LEU A 338 -1.76 -11.32 16.21
CA LEU A 338 -3.05 -11.99 16.28
C LEU A 338 -2.96 -13.48 15.92
N GLN A 339 -2.12 -13.82 14.92
CA GLN A 339 -2.08 -15.16 14.37
C GLN A 339 -0.81 -15.40 13.56
N HIS A 340 -0.30 -16.64 13.57
CA HIS A 340 0.52 -17.18 12.50
C HIS A 340 -0.29 -18.22 11.74
N VAL A 341 -0.48 -18.03 10.45
CA VAL A 341 -1.05 -19.04 9.55
C VAL A 341 0.09 -19.87 9.02
N LEU A 342 0.13 -21.14 9.38
CA LEU A 342 1.15 -22.08 8.96
C LEU A 342 0.66 -22.92 7.78
N GLY A 343 1.59 -23.51 7.01
CA GLY A 343 1.26 -24.36 5.87
C GLY A 343 0.60 -23.59 4.73
N THR A 344 1.03 -22.36 4.50
CA THR A 344 0.67 -21.59 3.28
C THR A 344 1.30 -22.27 2.05
N PRO A 345 0.92 -21.87 0.82
CA PRO A 345 1.58 -22.40 -0.36
C PRO A 345 3.09 -22.13 -0.31
N ALA A 346 3.90 -23.08 -0.81
CA ALA A 346 5.36 -23.00 -0.68
C ALA A 346 5.92 -21.75 -1.39
N THR A 347 6.77 -21.02 -0.69
CA THR A 347 7.31 -19.71 -1.08
C THR A 347 6.18 -18.69 -1.34
N PRO A 348 5.45 -18.25 -0.31
CA PRO A 348 4.36 -17.28 -0.43
C PRO A 348 4.93 -15.90 -0.77
N ARG A 349 5.30 -15.71 -2.07
CA ARG A 349 6.04 -14.54 -2.55
C ARG A 349 5.19 -13.29 -2.59
N GLY A 350 3.92 -13.41 -2.99
CA GLY A 350 2.97 -12.31 -3.03
C GLY A 350 1.59 -12.75 -2.61
N PHE A 351 0.80 -11.82 -2.16
CA PHE A 351 -0.63 -12.00 -1.93
C PHE A 351 -1.36 -10.68 -2.20
N GLY A 352 -2.65 -10.76 -2.48
CA GLY A 352 -3.51 -9.60 -2.65
C GLY A 352 -4.71 -9.66 -1.72
N LEU A 353 -5.26 -8.49 -1.39
CA LEU A 353 -6.48 -8.34 -0.63
C LEU A 353 -7.60 -7.83 -1.53
N SER A 354 -8.82 -8.38 -1.37
CA SER A 354 -10.00 -7.79 -2.00
C SER A 354 -10.26 -6.37 -1.46
N ALA A 355 -10.80 -5.48 -2.29
CA ALA A 355 -11.03 -4.08 -1.93
C ALA A 355 -11.92 -3.90 -0.67
N ASP A 356 -12.83 -4.82 -0.42
CA ASP A 356 -13.68 -4.84 0.78
C ASP A 356 -13.03 -5.52 2.00
N GLY A 357 -11.79 -6.00 1.85
CA GLY A 357 -11.01 -6.64 2.90
C GLY A 357 -11.58 -7.96 3.42
N ARG A 358 -12.34 -8.71 2.59
CA ARG A 358 -12.93 -10.00 2.99
C ARG A 358 -12.11 -11.21 2.58
N TRP A 359 -11.24 -11.05 1.59
CA TRP A 359 -10.46 -12.12 1.01
C TRP A 359 -8.98 -11.77 0.89
N LEU A 360 -8.15 -12.76 1.10
CA LEU A 360 -6.72 -12.76 0.77
C LEU A 360 -6.47 -13.95 -0.16
N VAL A 361 -5.82 -13.70 -1.29
CA VAL A 361 -5.31 -14.76 -2.18
C VAL A 361 -3.80 -14.73 -2.14
N CYS A 362 -3.19 -15.85 -1.78
CA CYS A 362 -1.74 -16.02 -1.64
C CYS A 362 -1.18 -16.82 -2.82
N ALA A 363 -0.12 -16.29 -3.43
CA ALA A 363 0.63 -16.91 -4.53
C ALA A 363 1.88 -17.62 -4.00
N GLY A 364 1.91 -18.93 -4.16
CA GLY A 364 3.05 -19.77 -3.85
C GLY A 364 3.96 -19.95 -5.05
N GLN A 365 5.07 -19.23 -5.10
CA GLN A 365 5.97 -19.24 -6.24
C GLN A 365 6.59 -20.63 -6.50
N LYS A 366 6.98 -21.35 -5.43
CA LYS A 366 7.57 -22.69 -5.53
C LYS A 366 6.50 -23.77 -5.71
N SER A 367 5.36 -23.67 -4.99
CA SER A 367 4.27 -24.64 -5.16
C SER A 367 3.54 -24.49 -6.49
N GLY A 368 3.58 -23.31 -7.11
CA GLY A 368 2.82 -23.03 -8.33
C GLY A 368 1.31 -23.03 -8.08
N THR A 369 0.86 -22.55 -6.93
CA THR A 369 -0.56 -22.54 -6.54
C THR A 369 -1.01 -21.17 -6.04
N LEU A 370 -2.31 -20.91 -6.17
CA LEU A 370 -3.02 -19.81 -5.50
C LEU A 370 -3.94 -20.40 -4.45
N ASN A 371 -3.85 -19.89 -3.22
CA ASN A 371 -4.68 -20.34 -2.10
C ASN A 371 -5.53 -19.18 -1.57
N ALA A 372 -6.83 -19.44 -1.34
CA ALA A 372 -7.76 -18.42 -0.85
C ALA A 372 -7.97 -18.53 0.66
N TYR A 373 -7.93 -17.38 1.33
CA TYR A 373 -8.21 -17.22 2.75
C TYR A 373 -9.35 -16.23 2.95
N LYS A 374 -10.33 -16.61 3.75
CA LYS A 374 -11.38 -15.69 4.19
C LYS A 374 -10.86 -14.87 5.36
N ILE A 375 -11.08 -13.55 5.32
CA ILE A 375 -10.72 -12.65 6.42
C ILE A 375 -11.93 -12.51 7.34
N SER A 376 -11.77 -12.91 8.60
CA SER A 376 -12.79 -12.79 9.65
C SER A 376 -12.96 -11.33 10.12
N ARG A 377 -13.96 -11.07 10.95
CA ARG A 377 -14.23 -9.70 11.45
C ARG A 377 -13.07 -9.14 12.28
N ASP A 378 -12.41 -9.99 13.05
CA ASP A 378 -11.25 -9.65 13.88
C ASP A 378 -9.94 -9.60 13.09
N GLY A 379 -9.98 -9.83 11.76
CA GLY A 379 -8.85 -9.75 10.85
C GLY A 379 -8.06 -11.03 10.70
N LYS A 380 -8.38 -12.10 11.41
CA LYS A 380 -7.70 -13.40 11.25
C LYS A 380 -8.02 -14.04 9.91
N LEU A 381 -7.06 -14.84 9.42
CA LEU A 381 -7.20 -15.61 8.20
C LEU A 381 -7.80 -16.99 8.51
N VAL A 382 -8.84 -17.34 7.77
CA VAL A 382 -9.45 -18.65 7.78
C VAL A 382 -9.13 -19.35 6.46
N ASP A 383 -8.36 -20.42 6.52
CA ASP A 383 -8.02 -21.22 5.35
C ASP A 383 -9.27 -21.89 4.79
N THR A 384 -9.60 -21.62 3.55
CA THR A 384 -10.78 -22.17 2.88
C THR A 384 -10.53 -23.55 2.28
N LYS A 385 -9.28 -24.02 2.30
CA LYS A 385 -8.82 -25.25 1.60
C LYS A 385 -9.05 -25.17 0.08
N GLN A 386 -9.29 -23.97 -0.45
CA GLN A 386 -9.42 -23.74 -1.88
C GLN A 386 -8.06 -23.36 -2.46
N ALA A 387 -7.61 -24.16 -3.40
CA ALA A 387 -6.36 -23.94 -4.13
C ALA A 387 -6.57 -24.22 -5.62
N VAL A 388 -5.79 -23.55 -6.47
CA VAL A 388 -5.75 -23.79 -7.91
C VAL A 388 -4.31 -23.70 -8.41
N GLU A 389 -3.98 -24.49 -9.41
CA GLU A 389 -2.67 -24.41 -10.06
C GLU A 389 -2.49 -23.08 -10.79
N ALA A 390 -1.35 -22.43 -10.54
CA ALA A 390 -0.91 -21.20 -11.18
C ALA A 390 0.63 -21.19 -11.20
N PRO A 391 1.26 -21.85 -12.16
CA PRO A 391 2.70 -21.99 -12.21
C PRO A 391 3.43 -20.65 -12.16
N ALA A 392 4.46 -20.56 -11.33
CA ALA A 392 5.30 -19.37 -11.17
C ALA A 392 4.57 -18.10 -10.70
N ALA A 393 3.41 -18.23 -10.05
CA ALA A 393 2.66 -17.10 -9.48
C ALA A 393 3.53 -16.31 -8.49
N ALA A 394 3.59 -14.98 -8.64
CA ALA A 394 4.49 -14.11 -7.88
C ALA A 394 3.80 -12.90 -7.22
N ALA A 395 2.85 -12.29 -7.89
CA ALA A 395 2.09 -11.14 -7.39
C ALA A 395 0.60 -11.32 -7.65
N VAL A 396 -0.25 -10.74 -6.80
CA VAL A 396 -1.72 -10.78 -6.93
C VAL A 396 -2.28 -9.38 -6.78
N VAL A 397 -3.10 -8.92 -7.72
CA VAL A 397 -3.81 -7.65 -7.65
C VAL A 397 -5.30 -7.86 -7.93
N PHE A 398 -6.15 -7.49 -6.97
CA PHE A 398 -7.60 -7.51 -7.15
C PHE A 398 -8.07 -6.29 -7.95
N VAL A 399 -9.10 -6.50 -8.78
CA VAL A 399 -9.86 -5.41 -9.38
C VAL A 399 -10.66 -4.74 -8.25
N PRO A 400 -10.62 -3.39 -8.12
CA PRO A 400 -11.31 -2.63 -7.07
C PRO A 400 -12.82 -2.83 -6.98
#